data_ee1f520217ebe8f3f2f9a0f9fde4351a
#
_entry.id   ee1f520217ebe8f3f2f9a0f9fde4351a
#
_cell.length_a   1.000
_cell.length_b   1.000
_cell.length_c   1.000
_cell.angle_alpha   90.00
_cell.angle_beta   90.00
_cell.angle_gamma   90.00
#
_symmetry.space_group_name_H-M   'P 1'
#
loop_
_entity.id
_entity.type
_entity.pdbx_description
1 polymer ?
#
loop_
_entity_poly.entity_id
_entity_poly.type
_entity_poly.pdbx_seq_one_letter_code
_entity_poly.pdbx_strand_id
1 'polypeptide(L)'
;MSIPEANRRSVLAAALYGGGALFLASCAAAGTAPQSSPQSTPPAGTAGTAPPGSASDPAGIQVTDQRGTVLSFDHPVTRVVTIPMPAASLLAAVDQGASHLAGMHNASWVAMRDGAMGAMYPEALNIPHDIATTDFTPNVESIRALNPDVVVQWSDAQLTTPLEQAGMKVLGITNTGTQQDVDTWAALFATMLGRPDRAVQMKARSDGQQKAIQAEAAARGTGGPGIIYFNRFSGGLKVAGSGSYNDFYIKLIGAHNPATGPQGLQGKGMVGVDVEQVLAWDPEIILLGNFDGAMPADIYANPVWQSVSAVRSRRVYKVPLGGYRWDPPGQESPLMWRWLTDVSFPSGNRSTLRDETNDYFDFLYRHRPSAPELDKILWTEANGTSANYRQFDAS
;
A
#
# COMPACT_ATOMS: atom_id res chain seq x y z
N MET A 1 -32.66 -42.90 -10.77
CA MET A 1 -32.40 -42.98 -12.21
C MET A 1 -31.09 -42.28 -12.43
N SER A 2 -30.11 -43.02 -12.32
CA SER A 2 -28.88 -43.38 -13.04
C SER A 2 -27.99 -42.20 -13.49
N ILE A 3 -26.85 -42.14 -12.85
CA ILE A 3 -25.59 -41.51 -13.22
C ILE A 3 -25.03 -42.14 -14.54
N PRO A 4 -24.19 -41.47 -15.31
CA PRO A 4 -22.94 -42.14 -15.60
C PRO A 4 -21.68 -41.29 -15.30
N GLU A 5 -20.73 -42.00 -14.68
CA GLU A 5 -19.29 -41.70 -14.58
C GLU A 5 -18.57 -41.86 -15.93
N ALA A 6 -17.32 -41.40 -15.83
CA ALA A 6 -16.10 -41.71 -16.59
C ALA A 6 -15.63 -40.56 -17.50
N ASN A 7 -14.36 -40.16 -17.51
CA ASN A 7 -13.16 -40.99 -17.55
C ASN A 7 -11.88 -40.15 -17.24
N ARG A 8 -11.01 -40.75 -16.46
CA ARG A 8 -9.60 -40.36 -16.26
C ARG A 8 -8.80 -40.71 -17.55
N ARG A 9 -7.82 -39.88 -17.90
CA ARG A 9 -6.54 -40.40 -18.41
C ARG A 9 -5.42 -39.36 -18.24
N SER A 10 -4.45 -39.78 -17.44
CA SER A 10 -3.10 -39.25 -17.27
C SER A 10 -2.29 -39.34 -18.59
N VAL A 11 -1.40 -38.36 -18.82
CA VAL A 11 -0.15 -38.62 -19.55
C VAL A 11 0.98 -37.82 -18.88
N LEU A 12 1.90 -38.58 -18.30
CA LEU A 12 3.27 -38.14 -17.97
C LEU A 12 4.07 -38.05 -19.27
N ALA A 13 4.94 -37.08 -19.38
CA ALA A 13 6.16 -37.22 -20.18
C ALA A 13 7.27 -36.37 -19.55
N ALA A 14 8.23 -37.07 -18.97
CA ALA A 14 9.54 -36.56 -18.58
C ALA A 14 10.49 -36.59 -19.77
N ALA A 15 11.36 -35.60 -19.90
CA ALA A 15 12.59 -35.71 -20.66
C ALA A 15 13.72 -34.90 -20.02
N LEU A 16 14.68 -35.61 -19.51
CA LEU A 16 16.03 -35.20 -19.11
C LEU A 16 16.95 -35.11 -20.37
N TYR A 17 17.91 -34.17 -20.32
CA TYR A 17 19.27 -34.19 -20.87
C TYR A 17 19.83 -32.78 -20.64
N GLY A 18 20.95 -32.47 -20.02
CA GLY A 18 22.19 -33.26 -19.84
C GLY A 18 23.36 -32.53 -20.51
N GLY A 19 24.40 -32.13 -19.75
CA GLY A 19 25.74 -31.73 -20.20
C GLY A 19 25.93 -30.21 -20.42
N GLY A 20 26.77 -29.42 -19.76
CA GLY A 20 28.09 -29.70 -19.24
C GLY A 20 29.19 -29.19 -20.17
N ALA A 21 29.87 -28.07 -19.82
CA ALA A 21 31.31 -27.92 -19.98
C ALA A 21 31.81 -26.55 -19.50
N LEU A 22 32.73 -26.62 -18.56
CA LEU A 22 33.67 -25.57 -18.14
C LEU A 22 34.67 -25.26 -19.27
N PHE A 23 35.10 -23.99 -19.36
CA PHE A 23 36.49 -23.67 -19.71
C PHE A 23 36.97 -22.40 -18.97
N LEU A 24 38.01 -22.57 -18.19
CA LEU A 24 38.93 -21.59 -17.61
C LEU A 24 40.05 -21.28 -18.61
N ALA A 25 40.52 -20.03 -18.61
CA ALA A 25 41.92 -19.59 -18.76
C ALA A 25 41.93 -18.09 -19.04
N SER A 26 42.43 -17.20 -18.24
CA SER A 26 43.77 -16.93 -17.72
C SER A 26 44.72 -16.19 -18.68
N CYS A 27 45.39 -15.18 -18.08
CA CYS A 27 46.60 -14.41 -18.47
C CYS A 27 46.37 -13.11 -19.23
N ALA A 28 46.56 -11.91 -18.65
CA ALA A 28 47.74 -11.24 -18.07
C ALA A 28 48.74 -10.69 -19.13
N ALA A 29 48.99 -9.43 -19.06
CA ALA A 29 50.22 -8.63 -19.11
C ALA A 29 50.13 -7.40 -19.99
N ALA A 30 50.14 -6.24 -19.40
CA ALA A 30 51.26 -5.33 -19.20
C ALA A 30 51.68 -4.45 -20.43
N GLY A 31 51.57 -3.13 -20.25
CA GLY A 31 52.67 -2.23 -20.46
C GLY A 31 52.65 -1.37 -21.73
N THR A 32 52.50 -0.11 -21.58
CA THR A 32 53.39 1.01 -21.78
C THR A 32 52.72 2.24 -22.36
N ALA A 33 52.75 3.32 -21.60
CA ALA A 33 52.79 4.70 -22.12
C ALA A 33 54.28 5.04 -22.43
N PRO A 34 54.67 6.14 -22.97
CA PRO A 34 53.99 7.42 -23.29
C PRO A 34 54.43 7.99 -24.70
N GLN A 35 53.88 9.10 -25.13
CA GLN A 35 54.67 10.29 -25.52
C GLN A 35 53.80 11.45 -26.03
N SER A 36 54.23 12.61 -25.63
CA SER A 36 53.73 13.95 -25.77
C SER A 36 53.92 14.61 -27.13
N SER A 37 52.92 15.47 -27.51
CA SER A 37 53.00 16.80 -28.15
C SER A 37 53.44 16.92 -29.62
N PRO A 38 53.05 17.97 -30.38
CA PRO A 38 52.88 19.36 -29.93
C PRO A 38 51.61 20.09 -30.41
N GLN A 39 51.38 21.22 -29.73
CA GLN A 39 50.45 22.28 -30.05
C GLN A 39 50.64 22.86 -31.47
N SER A 40 49.50 23.15 -32.15
CA SER A 40 49.43 24.18 -33.18
C SER A 40 48.15 25.01 -32.98
N THR A 41 48.35 26.27 -32.77
CA THR A 41 47.36 27.35 -32.65
C THR A 41 46.70 27.60 -34.00
N PRO A 42 45.36 27.76 -34.10
CA PRO A 42 44.71 28.32 -35.29
C PRO A 42 44.41 29.81 -35.11
N PRO A 43 44.26 30.54 -36.18
CA PRO A 43 44.10 32.00 -36.19
C PRO A 43 42.67 32.43 -35.91
N ALA A 44 42.53 33.67 -35.42
CA ALA A 44 41.26 34.34 -35.15
C ALA A 44 40.42 34.46 -36.45
N GLY A 45 39.18 33.98 -36.38
CA GLY A 45 38.15 34.13 -37.42
C GLY A 45 36.83 34.55 -36.83
N THR A 46 36.43 35.76 -37.15
CA THR A 46 35.08 36.38 -37.23
C THR A 46 33.95 35.84 -36.34
N ALA A 47 33.46 36.74 -35.49
CA ALA A 47 32.19 36.66 -34.77
C ALA A 47 31.02 36.41 -35.72
N GLY A 48 30.53 35.17 -35.75
CA GLY A 48 29.23 34.80 -36.31
C GLY A 48 28.18 34.93 -35.22
N THR A 49 27.20 35.79 -35.45
CA THR A 49 26.00 35.95 -34.63
C THR A 49 25.29 34.58 -34.51
N ALA A 50 25.28 34.01 -33.33
CA ALA A 50 24.47 32.83 -33.04
C ALA A 50 22.96 33.14 -33.25
N PRO A 51 22.20 32.29 -33.90
CA PRO A 51 20.74 32.44 -33.94
C PRO A 51 20.19 32.40 -32.51
N PRO A 52 19.09 33.13 -32.21
CA PRO A 52 18.46 33.07 -30.90
C PRO A 52 18.14 31.61 -30.59
N GLY A 53 18.64 31.14 -29.46
CA GLY A 53 18.40 29.79 -28.98
C GLY A 53 16.91 29.51 -28.97
N SER A 54 16.49 28.47 -29.68
CA SER A 54 15.19 27.87 -29.52
C SER A 54 15.06 27.60 -28.04
N ALA A 55 14.13 28.28 -27.39
CA ALA A 55 13.62 27.84 -26.08
C ALA A 55 13.21 26.38 -26.28
N SER A 56 13.91 25.47 -25.65
CA SER A 56 13.49 24.09 -25.58
C SER A 56 12.11 24.14 -24.94
N ASP A 57 11.07 23.77 -25.70
CA ASP A 57 9.76 23.47 -25.16
C ASP A 57 9.99 22.61 -23.92
N PRO A 58 9.28 22.86 -22.79
CA PRO A 58 9.41 22.02 -21.62
C PRO A 58 9.08 20.59 -22.05
N ALA A 59 10.07 19.71 -21.95
CA ALA A 59 9.90 18.32 -22.34
C ALA A 59 8.65 17.78 -21.65
N GLY A 60 7.65 17.35 -22.43
CA GLY A 60 6.37 16.84 -21.93
C GLY A 60 6.61 15.72 -20.91
N ILE A 61 5.69 15.55 -19.97
CA ILE A 61 5.78 14.51 -18.94
C ILE A 61 5.49 13.16 -19.58
N GLN A 62 6.36 12.17 -19.37
CA GLN A 62 6.15 10.80 -19.76
C GLN A 62 6.10 9.89 -18.54
N VAL A 63 5.12 9.00 -18.51
CA VAL A 63 4.93 7.99 -17.46
C VAL A 63 4.74 6.64 -18.13
N THR A 64 5.57 5.65 -17.76
CA THR A 64 5.38 4.27 -18.17
C THR A 64 4.64 3.52 -17.07
N ASP A 65 3.43 3.04 -17.35
CA ASP A 65 2.63 2.32 -16.36
C ASP A 65 3.11 0.89 -16.12
N GLN A 66 2.47 0.19 -15.17
CA GLN A 66 2.88 -1.19 -14.82
C GLN A 66 2.53 -2.23 -15.90
N ARG A 67 1.83 -1.86 -16.97
CA ARG A 67 1.59 -2.67 -18.17
C ARG A 67 2.68 -2.46 -19.24
N GLY A 68 3.58 -1.46 -19.05
CA GLY A 68 4.55 -1.03 -20.04
C GLY A 68 4.00 -0.01 -21.04
N THR A 69 2.79 0.51 -20.82
CA THR A 69 2.20 1.56 -21.67
C THR A 69 2.80 2.91 -21.34
N VAL A 70 3.30 3.62 -22.36
CA VAL A 70 3.84 4.98 -22.21
C VAL A 70 2.70 5.99 -22.39
N LEU A 71 2.45 6.78 -21.36
CA LEU A 71 1.53 7.90 -21.38
C LEU A 71 2.33 9.21 -21.47
N SER A 72 1.94 10.08 -22.40
CA SER A 72 2.57 11.40 -22.58
C SER A 72 1.57 12.51 -22.28
N PHE A 73 2.01 13.52 -21.55
CA PHE A 73 1.24 14.70 -21.17
C PHE A 73 2.06 15.96 -21.52
N ASP A 74 1.42 16.95 -22.11
CA ASP A 74 2.08 18.21 -22.50
C ASP A 74 2.39 19.10 -21.28
N HIS A 75 1.69 18.87 -20.18
CA HIS A 75 1.83 19.56 -18.90
C HIS A 75 1.52 18.61 -17.74
N PRO A 76 1.86 18.96 -16.48
CA PRO A 76 1.43 18.19 -15.32
C PRO A 76 -0.08 17.94 -15.32
N VAL A 77 -0.46 16.71 -14.99
CA VAL A 77 -1.87 16.29 -14.94
C VAL A 77 -2.60 17.08 -13.86
N THR A 78 -3.79 17.55 -14.16
CA THR A 78 -4.60 18.37 -13.27
C THR A 78 -5.94 17.71 -12.89
N ARG A 79 -6.40 16.73 -13.66
CA ARG A 79 -7.70 16.06 -13.46
C ARG A 79 -7.53 14.55 -13.52
N VAL A 80 -7.48 13.92 -12.35
CA VAL A 80 -7.28 12.48 -12.19
C VAL A 80 -8.56 11.82 -11.70
N VAL A 81 -9.01 10.79 -12.39
CA VAL A 81 -10.03 9.87 -11.89
C VAL A 81 -9.34 8.61 -11.38
N THR A 82 -9.71 8.14 -10.18
CA THR A 82 -9.11 6.95 -9.56
C THR A 82 -10.16 5.88 -9.28
N ILE A 83 -9.98 4.69 -9.81
CA ILE A 83 -10.89 3.55 -9.58
C ILE A 83 -10.34 2.60 -8.50
N PRO A 84 -9.05 2.24 -8.46
CA PRO A 84 -8.47 1.45 -7.36
C PRO A 84 -8.67 2.13 -6.00
N MET A 85 -9.15 1.38 -5.00
CA MET A 85 -9.52 1.97 -3.69
C MET A 85 -8.40 2.77 -3.00
N PRO A 86 -7.11 2.33 -2.95
CA PRO A 86 -6.06 3.11 -2.28
C PRO A 86 -5.58 4.31 -3.10
N ALA A 87 -5.91 4.37 -4.40
CA ALA A 87 -5.32 5.35 -5.31
C ALA A 87 -5.72 6.80 -4.97
N ALA A 88 -6.99 7.03 -4.57
CA ALA A 88 -7.46 8.36 -4.24
C ALA A 88 -6.72 8.99 -3.05
N SER A 89 -6.56 8.24 -1.96
CA SER A 89 -5.86 8.73 -0.76
C SER A 89 -4.36 8.85 -0.98
N LEU A 90 -3.76 7.95 -1.75
CA LEU A 90 -2.35 8.04 -2.13
C LEU A 90 -2.08 9.25 -3.04
N LEU A 91 -2.98 9.51 -4.02
CA LEU A 91 -2.89 10.71 -4.85
C LEU A 91 -2.92 11.97 -3.99
N ALA A 92 -3.86 12.04 -3.03
CA ALA A 92 -3.96 13.17 -2.12
C ALA A 92 -2.69 13.34 -1.25
N ALA A 93 -2.03 12.26 -0.85
CA ALA A 93 -0.77 12.32 -0.11
C ALA A 93 0.41 12.79 -0.97
N VAL A 94 0.47 12.36 -2.24
CA VAL A 94 1.47 12.82 -3.21
C VAL A 94 1.26 14.30 -3.53
N ASP A 95 0.01 14.68 -3.77
CA ASP A 95 -0.38 16.06 -4.10
C ASP A 95 -0.33 17.00 -2.88
N GLN A 96 -0.44 16.45 -1.66
CA GLN A 96 -0.67 17.20 -0.42
C GLN A 96 -1.97 18.02 -0.48
N GLY A 97 -3.00 17.47 -1.10
CA GLY A 97 -4.30 18.08 -1.35
C GLY A 97 -5.21 17.16 -2.16
N ALA A 98 -6.46 17.58 -2.35
CA ALA A 98 -7.46 16.84 -3.13
C ALA A 98 -7.83 17.52 -4.47
N SER A 99 -7.17 18.63 -4.82
CA SER A 99 -7.58 19.48 -5.96
C SER A 99 -7.43 18.81 -7.33
N HIS A 100 -6.51 17.86 -7.47
CA HIS A 100 -6.32 17.11 -8.72
C HIS A 100 -7.24 15.89 -8.84
N LEU A 101 -8.00 15.53 -7.79
CA LEU A 101 -8.89 14.40 -7.78
C LEU A 101 -10.25 14.79 -8.39
N ALA A 102 -10.53 14.35 -9.61
CA ALA A 102 -11.75 14.67 -10.36
C ALA A 102 -12.89 13.65 -10.17
N GLY A 103 -12.55 12.42 -9.74
CA GLY A 103 -13.48 11.34 -9.46
C GLY A 103 -12.80 10.20 -8.73
N MET A 104 -13.55 9.44 -7.94
CA MET A 104 -13.01 8.29 -7.22
C MET A 104 -14.04 7.17 -7.09
N HIS A 105 -13.59 5.97 -6.80
CA HIS A 105 -14.46 4.83 -6.48
C HIS A 105 -15.22 5.07 -5.15
N ASN A 106 -16.47 4.61 -5.07
CA ASN A 106 -17.31 4.79 -3.87
C ASN A 106 -16.64 4.26 -2.58
N ALA A 107 -15.94 3.12 -2.63
CA ALA A 107 -15.24 2.59 -1.45
C ALA A 107 -14.06 3.46 -0.99
N SER A 108 -13.45 4.24 -1.89
CA SER A 108 -12.44 5.26 -1.54
C SER A 108 -13.10 6.45 -0.87
N TRP A 109 -14.22 6.92 -1.42
CA TRP A 109 -15.01 8.00 -0.84
C TRP A 109 -15.50 7.66 0.57
N VAL A 110 -16.03 6.45 0.78
CA VAL A 110 -16.44 5.97 2.12
C VAL A 110 -15.26 5.98 3.09
N ALA A 111 -14.08 5.50 2.66
CA ALA A 111 -12.90 5.52 3.50
C ALA A 111 -12.42 6.94 3.86
N MET A 112 -12.54 7.90 2.94
CA MET A 112 -12.22 9.30 3.18
C MET A 112 -13.22 9.96 4.14
N ARG A 113 -14.53 9.70 3.95
CA ARG A 113 -15.60 10.23 4.80
C ARG A 113 -15.47 9.73 6.25
N ASP A 114 -15.26 8.43 6.42
CA ASP A 114 -15.24 7.78 7.72
C ASP A 114 -13.89 7.95 8.45
N GLY A 115 -12.81 8.16 7.68
CA GLY A 115 -11.46 8.41 8.18
C GLY A 115 -11.17 9.90 8.44
N ALA A 116 -9.88 10.24 8.44
CA ALA A 116 -9.40 11.60 8.67
C ALA A 116 -9.42 12.49 7.40
N MET A 117 -9.40 11.91 6.21
CA MET A 117 -9.25 12.63 4.94
C MET A 117 -10.38 13.65 4.71
N GLY A 118 -11.63 13.27 5.04
CA GLY A 118 -12.78 14.19 4.90
C GLY A 118 -12.75 15.39 5.84
N ALA A 119 -12.06 15.29 6.98
CA ALA A 119 -11.83 16.44 7.87
C ALA A 119 -10.68 17.32 7.36
N MET A 120 -9.62 16.70 6.82
CA MET A 120 -8.46 17.41 6.25
C MET A 120 -8.81 18.14 4.94
N TYR A 121 -9.59 17.50 4.09
CA TYR A 121 -9.98 18.00 2.77
C TYR A 121 -11.50 17.87 2.57
N PRO A 122 -12.31 18.75 3.18
CA PRO A 122 -13.78 18.66 3.09
C PRO A 122 -14.31 18.68 1.65
N GLU A 123 -13.59 19.33 0.74
CA GLU A 123 -13.91 19.37 -0.68
C GLU A 123 -13.87 17.99 -1.34
N ALA A 124 -13.05 17.06 -0.83
CA ALA A 124 -12.96 15.69 -1.33
C ALA A 124 -14.28 14.93 -1.18
N LEU A 125 -15.13 15.30 -0.21
CA LEU A 125 -16.43 14.69 0.00
C LEU A 125 -17.47 15.07 -1.07
N ASN A 126 -17.20 16.11 -1.87
CA ASN A 126 -18.04 16.54 -2.98
C ASN A 126 -17.60 15.94 -4.34
N ILE A 127 -16.52 15.17 -4.36
CA ILE A 127 -16.00 14.55 -5.58
C ILE A 127 -16.94 13.41 -6.02
N PRO A 128 -17.30 13.33 -7.33
CA PRO A 128 -18.10 12.24 -7.88
C PRO A 128 -17.49 10.87 -7.58
N HIS A 129 -18.29 9.91 -7.10
CA HIS A 129 -17.83 8.61 -6.65
C HIS A 129 -18.61 7.40 -7.20
N ASP A 130 -19.68 7.65 -7.98
CA ASP A 130 -20.46 6.59 -8.67
C ASP A 130 -19.92 6.36 -10.09
N ILE A 131 -18.59 6.16 -10.19
CA ILE A 131 -17.86 6.05 -11.46
C ILE A 131 -17.48 4.61 -11.82
N ALA A 132 -17.70 3.68 -10.92
CA ALA A 132 -17.42 2.27 -11.13
C ALA A 132 -18.28 1.40 -10.19
N THR A 133 -18.48 0.14 -10.57
CA THR A 133 -19.16 -0.85 -9.75
C THR A 133 -18.23 -1.38 -8.64
N THR A 134 -18.77 -2.18 -7.71
CA THR A 134 -18.03 -2.73 -6.57
C THR A 134 -16.87 -3.66 -6.96
N ASP A 135 -16.89 -4.22 -8.16
CA ASP A 135 -15.84 -5.04 -8.76
C ASP A 135 -14.89 -4.23 -9.67
N PHE A 136 -14.92 -2.88 -9.56
CA PHE A 136 -14.08 -1.94 -10.29
C PHE A 136 -14.38 -1.81 -11.78
N THR A 137 -15.47 -2.39 -12.30
CA THR A 137 -15.90 -2.19 -13.68
C THR A 137 -16.25 -0.71 -13.89
N PRO A 138 -15.59 -0.01 -14.84
CA PRO A 138 -15.77 1.42 -15.01
C PRO A 138 -17.12 1.80 -15.64
N ASN A 139 -17.75 2.86 -15.14
CA ASN A 139 -18.83 3.54 -15.83
C ASN A 139 -18.22 4.58 -16.79
N VAL A 140 -17.99 4.15 -18.03
CA VAL A 140 -17.27 4.93 -19.05
C VAL A 140 -17.89 6.30 -19.29
N GLU A 141 -19.22 6.40 -19.35
CA GLU A 141 -19.92 7.66 -19.61
C GLU A 141 -19.81 8.62 -18.42
N SER A 142 -19.98 8.13 -17.20
CA SER A 142 -19.79 8.94 -16.00
C SER A 142 -18.37 9.48 -15.89
N ILE A 143 -17.36 8.65 -16.20
CA ILE A 143 -15.95 9.06 -16.18
C ILE A 143 -15.66 10.07 -17.28
N ARG A 144 -16.17 9.85 -18.51
CA ARG A 144 -15.99 10.78 -19.63
C ARG A 144 -16.57 12.16 -19.32
N ALA A 145 -17.72 12.23 -18.65
CA ALA A 145 -18.35 13.48 -18.24
C ALA A 145 -17.49 14.32 -17.28
N LEU A 146 -16.56 13.68 -16.55
CA LEU A 146 -15.60 14.36 -15.67
C LEU A 146 -14.43 14.97 -16.43
N ASN A 147 -14.28 14.69 -17.73
CA ASN A 147 -13.19 15.17 -18.59
C ASN A 147 -11.80 15.01 -17.92
N PRO A 148 -11.39 13.77 -17.58
CA PRO A 148 -10.11 13.53 -16.93
C PRO A 148 -8.92 13.64 -17.90
N ASP A 149 -7.78 14.13 -17.41
CA ASP A 149 -6.51 14.03 -18.14
C ASP A 149 -6.02 12.58 -18.15
N VAL A 150 -6.31 11.83 -17.08
CA VAL A 150 -5.95 10.42 -16.91
C VAL A 150 -6.92 9.70 -15.97
N VAL A 151 -7.17 8.43 -16.26
CA VAL A 151 -7.90 7.51 -15.38
C VAL A 151 -6.92 6.49 -14.82
N VAL A 152 -6.80 6.40 -13.50
CA VAL A 152 -6.05 5.33 -12.82
C VAL A 152 -6.98 4.13 -12.66
N GLN A 153 -6.55 2.96 -13.14
CA GLN A 153 -7.32 1.71 -13.07
C GLN A 153 -6.38 0.52 -12.75
N TRP A 154 -6.95 -0.57 -12.27
CA TRP A 154 -6.23 -1.84 -12.21
C TRP A 154 -5.77 -2.27 -13.61
N SER A 155 -4.59 -2.89 -13.70
CA SER A 155 -3.93 -3.26 -14.96
C SER A 155 -4.63 -4.35 -15.77
N ASP A 156 -5.73 -4.93 -15.28
CA ASP A 156 -6.53 -5.92 -16.00
C ASP A 156 -7.11 -5.31 -17.29
N ALA A 157 -6.89 -5.99 -18.41
CA ALA A 157 -7.35 -5.54 -19.73
C ALA A 157 -8.90 -5.43 -19.81
N GLN A 158 -9.65 -6.23 -19.07
CA GLN A 158 -11.11 -6.14 -19.02
C GLN A 158 -11.57 -4.80 -18.39
N LEU A 159 -10.76 -4.22 -17.51
CA LEU A 159 -11.05 -2.98 -16.83
C LEU A 159 -10.49 -1.74 -17.56
N THR A 160 -9.36 -1.87 -18.26
CA THR A 160 -8.70 -0.74 -18.94
C THR A 160 -9.19 -0.54 -20.37
N THR A 161 -9.42 -1.60 -21.13
CA THR A 161 -9.79 -1.52 -22.54
C THR A 161 -11.04 -0.69 -22.82
N PRO A 162 -12.15 -0.78 -22.06
CA PRO A 162 -13.33 0.07 -22.31
C PRO A 162 -13.04 1.57 -22.22
N LEU A 163 -12.17 1.97 -21.28
CA LEU A 163 -11.75 3.36 -21.10
C LEU A 163 -10.85 3.84 -22.25
N GLU A 164 -9.91 3.00 -22.68
CA GLU A 164 -8.99 3.28 -23.78
C GLU A 164 -9.73 3.39 -25.12
N GLN A 165 -10.68 2.47 -25.39
CA GLN A 165 -11.55 2.53 -26.57
C GLN A 165 -12.43 3.78 -26.60
N ALA A 166 -12.75 4.31 -25.43
CA ALA A 166 -13.45 5.59 -25.30
C ALA A 166 -12.53 6.82 -25.47
N GLY A 167 -11.24 6.61 -25.78
CA GLY A 167 -10.26 7.66 -26.05
C GLY A 167 -9.62 8.28 -24.81
N MET A 168 -9.80 7.68 -23.61
CA MET A 168 -9.18 8.16 -22.37
C MET A 168 -7.76 7.61 -22.20
N LYS A 169 -6.86 8.40 -21.60
CA LYS A 169 -5.56 7.92 -21.15
C LYS A 169 -5.76 7.11 -19.87
N VAL A 170 -5.25 5.89 -19.82
CA VAL A 170 -5.40 4.98 -18.66
C VAL A 170 -4.05 4.62 -18.09
N LEU A 171 -3.83 4.97 -16.83
CA LEU A 171 -2.66 4.56 -16.04
C LEU A 171 -3.00 3.23 -15.33
N GLY A 172 -2.48 2.13 -15.83
CA GLY A 172 -2.68 0.79 -15.26
C GLY A 172 -1.76 0.54 -14.08
N ILE A 173 -2.32 0.16 -12.91
CA ILE A 173 -1.56 -0.22 -11.72
C ILE A 173 -1.88 -1.65 -11.30
N THR A 174 -0.88 -2.35 -10.77
CA THR A 174 -0.96 -3.75 -10.33
C THR A 174 -0.85 -3.83 -8.81
N ASN A 175 -1.69 -4.64 -8.17
CA ASN A 175 -1.64 -4.89 -6.75
C ASN A 175 -1.09 -6.30 -6.46
N THR A 176 0.08 -6.37 -5.86
CA THR A 176 0.70 -7.62 -5.38
C THR A 176 0.56 -7.79 -3.86
N GLY A 177 -0.06 -6.82 -3.19
CA GLY A 177 -0.28 -6.82 -1.74
C GLY A 177 0.97 -6.48 -0.93
N THR A 178 1.88 -5.67 -1.48
CA THR A 178 3.15 -5.33 -0.83
C THR A 178 3.32 -3.81 -0.67
N GLN A 179 4.23 -3.39 0.22
CA GLN A 179 4.61 -1.98 0.34
C GLN A 179 5.25 -1.43 -0.95
N GLN A 180 5.92 -2.29 -1.72
CA GLN A 180 6.49 -1.92 -3.02
C GLN A 180 5.45 -1.43 -4.02
N ASP A 181 4.22 -1.93 -3.96
CA ASP A 181 3.11 -1.43 -4.80
C ASP A 181 2.86 0.05 -4.52
N VAL A 182 2.79 0.43 -3.23
CA VAL A 182 2.56 1.82 -2.80
C VAL A 182 3.68 2.74 -3.28
N ASP A 183 4.94 2.30 -3.15
CA ASP A 183 6.11 3.05 -3.61
C ASP A 183 6.06 3.27 -5.13
N THR A 184 5.69 2.24 -5.87
CA THR A 184 5.56 2.30 -7.34
C THR A 184 4.42 3.23 -7.75
N TRP A 185 3.25 3.10 -7.14
CA TRP A 185 2.10 3.99 -7.44
C TRP A 185 2.40 5.43 -7.06
N ALA A 186 3.05 5.68 -5.92
CA ALA A 186 3.48 7.02 -5.53
C ALA A 186 4.45 7.64 -6.56
N ALA A 187 5.38 6.85 -7.10
CA ALA A 187 6.31 7.32 -8.14
C ALA A 187 5.58 7.66 -9.44
N LEU A 188 4.62 6.84 -9.87
CA LEU A 188 3.80 7.11 -11.06
C LEU A 188 2.97 8.39 -10.87
N PHE A 189 2.31 8.55 -9.72
CA PHE A 189 1.49 9.72 -9.42
C PHE A 189 2.34 10.99 -9.28
N ALA A 190 3.47 10.91 -8.60
CA ALA A 190 4.39 12.03 -8.46
C ALA A 190 4.95 12.50 -9.82
N THR A 191 5.27 11.55 -10.69
CA THR A 191 5.77 11.87 -12.05
C THR A 191 4.67 12.55 -12.87
N MET A 192 3.46 12.01 -12.92
CA MET A 192 2.38 12.63 -13.71
C MET A 192 1.96 14.01 -13.19
N LEU A 193 2.11 14.26 -11.87
CA LEU A 193 1.88 15.57 -11.26
C LEU A 193 3.06 16.53 -11.37
N GLY A 194 4.17 16.13 -12.02
CA GLY A 194 5.39 16.94 -12.13
C GLY A 194 6.16 17.12 -10.82
N ARG A 195 6.01 16.18 -9.86
CA ARG A 195 6.61 16.25 -8.50
C ARG A 195 7.42 14.98 -8.16
N PRO A 196 8.34 14.50 -9.02
CA PRO A 196 9.01 13.20 -8.83
C PRO A 196 9.74 13.09 -7.49
N ASP A 197 10.33 14.17 -6.98
CA ASP A 197 11.04 14.19 -5.69
C ASP A 197 10.12 13.85 -4.51
N ARG A 198 8.80 14.07 -4.63
CA ARG A 198 7.84 13.76 -3.60
C ARG A 198 7.80 12.26 -3.30
N ALA A 199 7.78 11.42 -4.31
CA ALA A 199 7.80 9.97 -4.16
C ALA A 199 9.11 9.48 -3.51
N VAL A 200 10.24 10.07 -3.89
CA VAL A 200 11.55 9.77 -3.29
C VAL A 200 11.54 10.06 -1.78
N GLN A 201 10.99 11.21 -1.38
CA GLN A 201 10.87 11.59 0.04
C GLN A 201 9.93 10.65 0.80
N MET A 202 8.77 10.29 0.22
CA MET A 202 7.81 9.37 0.84
C MET A 202 8.44 7.99 1.06
N LYS A 203 9.10 7.46 0.03
CA LYS A 203 9.80 6.17 0.13
C LYS A 203 10.92 6.20 1.16
N ALA A 204 11.76 7.22 1.16
CA ALA A 204 12.87 7.32 2.13
C ALA A 204 12.37 7.33 3.58
N ARG A 205 11.25 8.00 3.86
CA ARG A 205 10.64 8.04 5.20
C ARG A 205 10.05 6.67 5.58
N SER A 206 9.38 6.00 4.66
CA SER A 206 8.84 4.65 4.86
C SER A 206 9.95 3.62 5.10
N ASP A 207 11.00 3.62 4.27
CA ASP A 207 12.16 2.73 4.42
C ASP A 207 12.87 2.95 5.77
N GLY A 208 13.00 4.21 6.19
CA GLY A 208 13.60 4.57 7.49
C GLY A 208 12.83 3.96 8.65
N GLN A 209 11.51 4.10 8.66
CA GLN A 209 10.65 3.53 9.70
C GLN A 209 10.67 1.99 9.68
N GLN A 210 10.61 1.40 8.50
CA GLN A 210 10.69 -0.06 8.37
C GLN A 210 11.99 -0.61 8.98
N LYS A 211 13.12 0.02 8.68
CA LYS A 211 14.43 -0.36 9.25
C LYS A 211 14.47 -0.20 10.78
N ALA A 212 13.88 0.88 11.30
CA ALA A 212 13.82 1.08 12.75
C ALA A 212 12.99 -0.03 13.44
N ILE A 213 11.81 -0.36 12.91
CA ILE A 213 10.96 -1.45 13.42
C ILE A 213 11.68 -2.80 13.33
N GLN A 214 12.38 -3.08 12.24
CA GLN A 214 13.17 -4.31 12.09
C GLN A 214 14.31 -4.41 13.13
N ALA A 215 15.00 -3.31 13.39
CA ALA A 215 16.04 -3.26 14.40
C ALA A 215 15.48 -3.51 15.83
N GLU A 216 14.34 -2.89 16.15
CA GLU A 216 13.65 -3.14 17.42
C GLU A 216 13.20 -4.61 17.55
N ALA A 217 12.64 -5.19 16.49
CA ALA A 217 12.25 -6.60 16.47
C ALA A 217 13.46 -7.53 16.69
N ALA A 218 14.57 -7.26 16.01
CA ALA A 218 15.79 -8.03 16.18
C ALA A 218 16.35 -7.93 17.61
N ALA A 219 16.29 -6.75 18.23
CA ALA A 219 16.74 -6.53 19.61
C ALA A 219 15.85 -7.26 20.64
N ARG A 220 14.55 -7.44 20.37
CA ARG A 220 13.66 -8.23 21.23
C ARG A 220 13.89 -9.73 21.15
N GLY A 221 14.46 -10.22 20.04
CA GLY A 221 14.67 -11.65 19.80
C GLY A 221 13.43 -12.36 19.25
N THR A 222 13.40 -13.70 19.42
CA THR A 222 12.32 -14.58 18.92
C THR A 222 11.23 -14.79 19.97
N GLY A 223 10.04 -15.26 19.55
CA GLY A 223 8.95 -15.62 20.46
C GLY A 223 7.93 -14.50 20.67
N GLY A 224 7.79 -13.59 19.72
CA GLY A 224 6.70 -12.60 19.77
C GLY A 224 5.29 -13.23 19.68
N PRO A 225 4.23 -12.50 20.06
CA PRO A 225 2.88 -13.02 20.21
C PRO A 225 2.28 -13.54 18.90
N GLY A 226 1.36 -14.52 19.04
CA GLY A 226 0.51 -14.99 17.94
C GLY A 226 -0.57 -13.96 17.65
N ILE A 227 -0.61 -13.41 16.44
CA ILE A 227 -1.55 -12.37 16.00
C ILE A 227 -2.40 -12.87 14.85
N ILE A 228 -3.73 -12.82 14.99
CA ILE A 228 -4.68 -13.03 13.90
C ILE A 228 -5.27 -11.68 13.49
N TYR A 229 -5.23 -11.40 12.19
CA TYR A 229 -5.93 -10.27 11.58
C TYR A 229 -7.21 -10.76 10.88
N PHE A 230 -8.36 -10.22 11.28
CA PHE A 230 -9.63 -10.42 10.59
C PHE A 230 -9.87 -9.30 9.57
N ASN A 231 -9.87 -9.65 8.28
CA ASN A 231 -10.38 -8.79 7.23
C ASN A 231 -11.91 -8.71 7.27
N ARG A 232 -12.55 -9.84 7.61
CA ARG A 232 -13.98 -9.96 7.83
C ARG A 232 -14.22 -10.77 9.10
N PHE A 233 -15.11 -10.27 9.93
CA PHE A 233 -15.61 -10.96 11.12
C PHE A 233 -17.11 -11.26 11.00
N SER A 234 -17.88 -10.32 10.45
CA SER A 234 -19.31 -10.46 10.20
C SER A 234 -19.57 -11.12 8.84
N GLY A 235 -20.57 -12.00 8.76
CA GLY A 235 -20.96 -12.65 7.50
C GLY A 235 -19.97 -13.68 6.97
N GLY A 236 -19.13 -14.25 7.84
CA GLY A 236 -18.12 -15.26 7.53
C GLY A 236 -16.71 -14.76 7.84
N LEU A 237 -15.96 -15.57 8.59
CA LEU A 237 -14.61 -15.18 9.02
C LEU A 237 -13.63 -15.24 7.85
N LYS A 238 -12.87 -14.14 7.67
CA LYS A 238 -11.73 -14.11 6.75
C LYS A 238 -10.51 -13.56 7.46
N VAL A 239 -9.42 -14.31 7.44
CA VAL A 239 -8.15 -13.94 8.09
C VAL A 239 -7.03 -13.75 7.08
N ALA A 240 -5.96 -13.10 7.50
CA ALA A 240 -4.73 -12.97 6.73
C ALA A 240 -4.03 -14.32 6.64
N GLY A 241 -3.91 -14.86 5.43
CA GLY A 241 -3.10 -16.02 5.10
C GLY A 241 -1.70 -15.63 4.63
N SER A 242 -0.94 -16.62 4.17
CA SER A 242 0.43 -16.44 3.70
C SER A 242 0.51 -15.45 2.52
N GLY A 243 1.57 -14.64 2.48
CA GLY A 243 1.80 -13.66 1.41
C GLY A 243 0.79 -12.51 1.37
N SER A 244 -0.03 -12.33 2.42
CA SER A 244 -0.81 -11.12 2.61
C SER A 244 0.07 -10.01 3.19
N TYR A 245 -0.30 -8.75 2.94
CA TYR A 245 0.38 -7.61 3.56
C TYR A 245 0.29 -7.65 5.10
N ASN A 246 -0.82 -8.15 5.63
CA ASN A 246 -1.03 -8.28 7.07
C ASN A 246 -0.10 -9.33 7.68
N ASP A 247 0.17 -10.43 6.99
CA ASP A 247 1.18 -11.42 7.40
C ASP A 247 2.60 -10.80 7.38
N PHE A 248 2.89 -9.95 6.39
CA PHE A 248 4.16 -9.24 6.31
C PHE A 248 4.38 -8.34 7.52
N TYR A 249 3.43 -7.44 7.86
CA TYR A 249 3.68 -6.51 8.97
C TYR A 249 3.65 -7.18 10.35
N ILE A 250 2.90 -8.28 10.52
CA ILE A 250 2.96 -9.09 11.74
C ILE A 250 4.38 -9.64 11.94
N LYS A 251 4.97 -10.17 10.88
CA LYS A 251 6.36 -10.68 10.92
C LYS A 251 7.39 -9.56 11.06
N LEU A 252 7.16 -8.41 10.42
CA LEU A 252 8.03 -7.24 10.48
C LEU A 252 8.30 -6.79 11.91
N ILE A 253 7.29 -6.81 12.77
CA ILE A 253 7.41 -6.43 14.18
C ILE A 253 7.99 -7.54 15.07
N GLY A 254 8.32 -8.71 14.55
CA GLY A 254 8.83 -9.85 15.33
C GLY A 254 7.75 -10.71 15.98
N ALA A 255 6.48 -10.55 15.60
CA ALA A 255 5.37 -11.42 15.97
C ALA A 255 5.19 -12.55 14.94
N HIS A 256 4.23 -13.46 15.17
CA HIS A 256 3.91 -14.50 14.21
C HIS A 256 2.40 -14.56 13.93
N ASN A 257 2.05 -15.05 12.73
CA ASN A 257 0.67 -15.28 12.32
C ASN A 257 0.36 -16.78 12.41
N PRO A 258 -0.44 -17.23 13.38
CA PRO A 258 -0.78 -18.65 13.52
C PRO A 258 -1.47 -19.26 12.29
N ALA A 259 -2.19 -18.45 11.51
CA ALA A 259 -2.83 -18.90 10.28
C ALA A 259 -1.82 -19.31 9.17
N THR A 260 -0.54 -18.96 9.31
CA THR A 260 0.52 -19.30 8.32
C THR A 260 1.56 -20.27 8.89
N GLY A 261 1.36 -20.79 10.11
CA GLY A 261 2.22 -21.77 10.75
C GLY A 261 2.09 -23.18 10.14
N PRO A 262 2.76 -24.20 10.75
CA PRO A 262 2.72 -25.58 10.25
C PRO A 262 1.30 -26.19 10.19
N GLN A 263 0.38 -25.74 11.05
CA GLN A 263 -1.04 -26.09 11.06
C GLN A 263 -1.90 -25.00 10.42
N GLY A 264 -1.27 -24.10 9.66
CA GLY A 264 -1.91 -22.96 9.03
C GLY A 264 -2.69 -23.32 7.77
N LEU A 265 -3.35 -22.32 7.23
CA LEU A 265 -4.18 -22.46 6.05
C LEU A 265 -3.35 -22.66 4.78
N GLN A 266 -3.88 -23.51 3.90
CA GLN A 266 -3.41 -23.64 2.55
C GLN A 266 -4.05 -22.53 1.69
N GLY A 267 -3.40 -21.38 1.55
CA GLY A 267 -3.92 -20.27 0.75
C GLY A 267 -3.10 -19.01 0.88
N LYS A 268 -3.19 -18.16 -0.13
CA LYS A 268 -2.55 -16.84 -0.17
C LYS A 268 -3.59 -15.74 0.01
N GLY A 269 -3.15 -14.61 0.55
CA GLY A 269 -4.02 -13.45 0.73
C GLY A 269 -5.03 -13.64 1.85
N MET A 270 -6.29 -13.27 1.63
CA MET A 270 -7.37 -13.40 2.62
C MET A 270 -8.08 -14.74 2.46
N VAL A 271 -8.10 -15.55 3.52
CA VAL A 271 -8.62 -16.93 3.52
C VAL A 271 -9.81 -17.04 4.46
N GLY A 272 -10.87 -17.73 4.00
CA GLY A 272 -12.02 -18.07 4.84
C GLY A 272 -11.65 -19.14 5.88
N VAL A 273 -12.17 -18.99 7.12
CA VAL A 273 -11.93 -19.91 8.22
C VAL A 273 -13.24 -20.16 8.98
N ASP A 274 -13.31 -21.27 9.71
CA ASP A 274 -14.34 -21.49 10.73
C ASP A 274 -13.86 -21.05 12.12
N VAL A 275 -14.78 -21.03 13.05
CA VAL A 275 -14.52 -20.61 14.43
C VAL A 275 -13.59 -21.60 15.13
N GLU A 276 -13.80 -22.89 14.91
CA GLU A 276 -13.03 -23.98 15.50
C GLU A 276 -11.54 -23.86 15.15
N GLN A 277 -11.24 -23.46 13.92
CA GLN A 277 -9.86 -23.24 13.51
C GLN A 277 -9.21 -22.10 14.29
N VAL A 278 -9.92 -21.00 14.50
CA VAL A 278 -9.38 -19.86 15.27
C VAL A 278 -9.22 -20.23 16.75
N LEU A 279 -10.16 -20.98 17.31
CA LEU A 279 -10.08 -21.50 18.69
C LEU A 279 -8.86 -22.43 18.85
N ALA A 280 -8.57 -23.27 17.85
CA ALA A 280 -7.41 -24.16 17.87
C ALA A 280 -6.08 -23.40 17.78
N TRP A 281 -6.02 -22.26 17.09
CA TRP A 281 -4.85 -21.40 17.04
C TRP A 281 -4.61 -20.62 18.33
N ASP A 282 -5.63 -20.38 19.12
CA ASP A 282 -5.65 -19.61 20.37
C ASP A 282 -4.77 -18.34 20.30
N PRO A 283 -5.06 -17.38 19.40
CA PRO A 283 -4.22 -16.21 19.22
C PRO A 283 -4.13 -15.36 20.50
N GLU A 284 -2.95 -14.77 20.73
CA GLU A 284 -2.70 -13.86 21.86
C GLU A 284 -3.19 -12.44 21.57
N ILE A 285 -3.32 -12.09 20.27
CA ILE A 285 -3.83 -10.79 19.80
C ILE A 285 -4.79 -11.03 18.65
N ILE A 286 -5.90 -10.29 18.65
CA ILE A 286 -6.84 -10.20 17.52
C ILE A 286 -6.86 -8.75 17.01
N LEU A 287 -6.70 -8.61 15.71
CA LEU A 287 -6.85 -7.34 14.99
C LEU A 287 -8.13 -7.37 14.16
N LEU A 288 -8.97 -6.34 14.28
CA LEU A 288 -10.21 -6.17 13.51
C LEU A 288 -9.97 -5.12 12.43
N GLY A 289 -9.98 -5.54 11.17
CA GLY A 289 -9.71 -4.68 10.01
C GLY A 289 -10.85 -3.69 9.71
N ASN A 290 -10.55 -2.69 8.90
CA ASN A 290 -11.47 -1.63 8.52
C ASN A 290 -12.37 -1.96 7.31
N PHE A 291 -12.33 -3.21 6.82
CA PHE A 291 -13.27 -3.73 5.81
C PHE A 291 -14.53 -4.35 6.43
N ASP A 292 -14.63 -4.33 7.75
CA ASP A 292 -15.75 -4.85 8.54
C ASP A 292 -16.07 -3.89 9.68
N GLY A 293 -17.35 -3.85 10.07
CA GLY A 293 -17.82 -2.98 11.15
C GLY A 293 -17.59 -3.52 12.56
N ALA A 294 -17.06 -4.76 12.71
CA ALA A 294 -16.85 -5.36 14.03
C ALA A 294 -15.90 -4.53 14.90
N MET A 295 -16.23 -4.43 16.17
CA MET A 295 -15.49 -3.70 17.20
C MET A 295 -15.04 -4.66 18.32
N PRO A 296 -14.04 -4.30 19.14
CA PRO A 296 -13.59 -5.14 20.26
C PRO A 296 -14.72 -5.55 21.21
N ALA A 297 -15.69 -4.66 21.45
CA ALA A 297 -16.86 -4.95 22.29
C ALA A 297 -17.69 -6.13 21.78
N ASP A 298 -17.84 -6.27 20.46
CA ASP A 298 -18.60 -7.37 19.86
C ASP A 298 -17.94 -8.73 20.16
N ILE A 299 -16.61 -8.77 20.13
CA ILE A 299 -15.82 -9.97 20.42
C ILE A 299 -15.89 -10.29 21.92
N TYR A 300 -15.74 -9.28 22.78
CA TYR A 300 -15.78 -9.45 24.22
C TYR A 300 -17.17 -9.89 24.74
N ALA A 301 -18.24 -9.50 24.06
CA ALA A 301 -19.61 -9.90 24.42
C ALA A 301 -20.00 -11.29 23.90
N ASN A 302 -19.27 -11.84 22.93
CA ASN A 302 -19.65 -13.08 22.28
C ASN A 302 -19.15 -14.31 23.06
N PRO A 303 -20.05 -15.20 23.54
CA PRO A 303 -19.69 -16.39 24.35
C PRO A 303 -18.71 -17.34 23.66
N VAL A 304 -18.76 -17.43 22.34
CA VAL A 304 -17.92 -18.32 21.51
C VAL A 304 -16.43 -18.03 21.66
N TRP A 305 -16.07 -16.76 21.85
CA TRP A 305 -14.69 -16.30 21.87
C TRP A 305 -14.04 -16.24 23.27
N GLN A 306 -14.81 -16.56 24.34
CA GLN A 306 -14.34 -16.36 25.73
C GLN A 306 -13.14 -17.26 26.11
N SER A 307 -12.94 -18.38 25.42
CA SER A 307 -11.80 -19.25 25.65
C SER A 307 -10.51 -18.79 24.96
N VAL A 308 -10.58 -17.83 24.01
CA VAL A 308 -9.41 -17.35 23.26
C VAL A 308 -8.52 -16.47 24.14
N SER A 309 -7.22 -16.71 24.10
CA SER A 309 -6.22 -15.97 24.89
C SER A 309 -6.29 -14.47 24.69
N ALA A 310 -6.48 -13.99 23.47
CA ALA A 310 -6.68 -12.56 23.16
C ALA A 310 -7.88 -11.95 23.88
N VAL A 311 -8.97 -12.71 24.01
CA VAL A 311 -10.20 -12.25 24.68
C VAL A 311 -10.02 -12.23 26.20
N ARG A 312 -9.46 -13.31 26.78
CA ARG A 312 -9.15 -13.37 28.23
C ARG A 312 -8.22 -12.28 28.69
N SER A 313 -7.20 -11.97 27.86
CA SER A 313 -6.20 -10.92 28.15
C SER A 313 -6.61 -9.52 27.68
N ARG A 314 -7.81 -9.35 27.11
CA ARG A 314 -8.32 -8.09 26.58
C ARG A 314 -7.45 -7.51 25.46
N ARG A 315 -6.83 -8.33 24.62
CA ARG A 315 -5.96 -7.92 23.53
C ARG A 315 -6.63 -8.06 22.16
N VAL A 316 -7.85 -7.53 22.03
CA VAL A 316 -8.58 -7.39 20.77
C VAL A 316 -8.59 -5.91 20.40
N TYR A 317 -8.15 -5.56 19.21
CA TYR A 317 -7.98 -4.16 18.79
C TYR A 317 -8.62 -3.90 17.43
N LYS A 318 -9.34 -2.78 17.31
CA LYS A 318 -9.72 -2.19 16.02
C LYS A 318 -8.50 -1.49 15.43
N VAL A 319 -8.16 -1.83 14.19
CA VAL A 319 -7.03 -1.20 13.47
C VAL A 319 -7.34 0.28 13.19
N PRO A 320 -6.39 1.20 13.36
CA PRO A 320 -6.58 2.63 13.10
C PRO A 320 -7.05 2.93 11.67
N LEU A 321 -7.74 4.07 11.54
CA LEU A 321 -8.26 4.61 10.29
C LEU A 321 -7.85 6.08 10.15
N GLY A 322 -6.78 6.32 9.40
CA GLY A 322 -6.24 7.65 9.15
C GLY A 322 -6.86 8.34 7.93
N GLY A 323 -6.05 8.91 7.09
CA GLY A 323 -6.46 9.38 5.76
C GLY A 323 -6.85 8.24 4.83
N TYR A 324 -6.37 7.05 5.13
CA TYR A 324 -6.82 5.78 4.58
C TYR A 324 -6.77 4.69 5.67
N ARG A 325 -7.28 3.50 5.36
CA ARG A 325 -7.17 2.32 6.23
C ARG A 325 -5.71 1.96 6.46
N TRP A 326 -5.33 1.62 7.71
CA TRP A 326 -3.96 1.22 8.00
C TRP A 326 -3.69 -0.27 7.76
N ASP A 327 -4.73 -1.06 7.64
CA ASP A 327 -4.63 -2.52 7.46
C ASP A 327 -4.19 -2.99 6.05
N PRO A 328 -4.54 -2.36 4.90
CA PRO A 328 -3.91 -2.65 3.61
C PRO A 328 -2.60 -1.86 3.43
N PRO A 329 -1.80 -2.19 2.38
CA PRO A 329 -0.66 -1.33 2.03
C PRO A 329 -1.12 0.08 1.73
N GLY A 330 -0.43 1.07 2.27
CA GLY A 330 -0.77 2.47 2.08
C GLY A 330 0.37 3.41 2.45
N GLN A 331 0.17 4.69 2.17
CA GLN A 331 1.14 5.73 2.50
C GLN A 331 1.34 5.92 4.00
N GLU A 332 0.39 5.47 4.84
CA GLU A 332 0.45 5.53 6.30
C GLU A 332 0.93 4.22 6.95
N SER A 333 1.41 3.27 6.16
CA SER A 333 1.96 1.98 6.63
C SER A 333 3.00 2.11 7.76
N PRO A 334 3.90 3.09 7.76
CA PRO A 334 4.84 3.30 8.87
C PRO A 334 4.17 3.51 10.23
N LEU A 335 3.03 4.20 10.26
CA LEU A 335 2.25 4.41 11.48
C LEU A 335 1.56 3.11 11.93
N MET A 336 1.06 2.29 10.98
CA MET A 336 0.54 0.97 11.29
C MET A 336 1.59 0.07 11.93
N TRP A 337 2.82 0.06 11.42
CA TRP A 337 3.90 -0.75 11.98
C TRP A 337 4.27 -0.31 13.38
N ARG A 338 4.32 1.02 13.65
CA ARG A 338 4.57 1.56 14.99
C ARG A 338 3.43 1.19 15.94
N TRP A 339 2.18 1.47 15.56
CA TRP A 339 1.01 1.12 16.35
C TRP A 339 0.98 -0.36 16.72
N LEU A 340 1.20 -1.24 15.75
CA LEU A 340 1.19 -2.68 15.97
C LEU A 340 2.33 -3.12 16.89
N THR A 341 3.50 -2.50 16.77
CA THR A 341 4.61 -2.74 17.70
C THR A 341 4.21 -2.38 19.13
N ASP A 342 3.60 -1.21 19.34
CA ASP A 342 3.25 -0.71 20.66
C ASP A 342 2.14 -1.53 21.33
N VAL A 343 1.11 -1.98 20.59
CA VAL A 343 0.07 -2.86 21.16
C VAL A 343 0.57 -4.29 21.38
N SER A 344 1.57 -4.74 20.59
CA SER A 344 2.08 -6.11 20.70
C SER A 344 3.12 -6.24 21.80
N PHE A 345 3.96 -5.22 22.00
CA PHE A 345 5.09 -5.20 22.93
C PHE A 345 5.06 -3.94 23.83
N PRO A 346 4.04 -3.80 24.69
CA PRO A 346 3.89 -2.59 25.50
C PRO A 346 5.08 -2.39 26.44
N SER A 347 5.72 -1.22 26.39
CA SER A 347 6.87 -0.88 27.23
C SER A 347 6.48 -0.47 28.68
N GLY A 348 5.18 -0.30 28.94
CA GLY A 348 4.67 0.31 30.15
C GLY A 348 4.75 1.84 30.16
N ASN A 349 5.41 2.43 29.18
CA ASN A 349 5.48 3.87 28.98
C ASN A 349 4.38 4.33 28.01
N ARG A 350 4.19 5.66 27.96
CA ARG A 350 3.35 6.29 26.96
C ARG A 350 3.96 6.12 25.57
N SER A 351 3.13 5.83 24.60
CA SER A 351 3.56 5.73 23.18
C SER A 351 3.81 7.13 22.59
N THR A 352 4.79 7.21 21.71
CA THR A 352 5.08 8.40 20.90
C THR A 352 4.22 8.48 19.64
N LEU A 353 3.34 7.51 19.41
CA LEU A 353 2.58 7.37 18.17
C LEU A 353 1.75 8.62 17.82
N ARG A 354 1.20 9.32 18.81
CA ARG A 354 0.42 10.55 18.55
C ARG A 354 1.30 11.65 17.96
N ASP A 355 2.50 11.83 18.47
CA ASP A 355 3.46 12.81 17.96
C ASP A 355 3.98 12.38 16.58
N GLU A 356 4.30 11.09 16.43
CA GLU A 356 4.68 10.53 15.14
C GLU A 356 3.57 10.67 14.08
N THR A 357 2.29 10.49 14.47
CA THR A 357 1.15 10.69 13.58
C THR A 357 1.03 12.17 13.18
N ASN A 358 1.17 13.09 14.10
CA ASN A 358 1.18 14.53 13.81
C ASN A 358 2.27 14.89 12.79
N ASP A 359 3.50 14.43 12.99
CA ASP A 359 4.62 14.73 12.11
C ASP A 359 4.48 14.04 10.75
N TYR A 360 3.88 12.84 10.73
CA TYR A 360 3.70 12.09 9.50
C TYR A 360 2.54 12.65 8.66
N PHE A 361 1.46 13.07 9.29
CA PHE A 361 0.32 13.72 8.63
C PHE A 361 0.68 15.12 8.12
N ASP A 362 1.47 15.89 8.87
CA ASP A 362 2.02 17.16 8.38
C ASP A 362 2.86 16.93 7.10
N PHE A 363 3.70 15.93 7.11
CA PHE A 363 4.49 15.53 5.95
C PHE A 363 3.62 15.06 4.78
N LEU A 364 2.63 14.18 5.01
CA LEU A 364 1.80 13.63 3.93
C LEU A 364 0.77 14.63 3.43
N TYR A 365 0.13 15.36 4.32
CA TYR A 365 -1.13 16.07 4.05
C TYR A 365 -1.10 17.56 4.39
N ARG A 366 0.03 18.08 4.90
CA ARG A 366 0.11 19.45 5.43
C ARG A 366 -0.95 19.74 6.51
N HIS A 367 -1.29 18.72 7.28
CA HIS A 367 -2.26 18.77 8.35
C HIS A 367 -1.70 18.11 9.60
N ARG A 368 -1.78 18.79 10.72
CA ARG A 368 -1.44 18.23 12.05
C ARG A 368 -2.75 17.93 12.77
N PRO A 369 -3.14 16.64 12.90
CA PRO A 369 -4.39 16.29 13.56
C PRO A 369 -4.48 16.83 14.97
N SER A 370 -5.63 17.40 15.31
CA SER A 370 -5.99 17.78 16.68
C SER A 370 -6.13 16.54 17.58
N ALA A 371 -6.17 16.75 18.90
CA ALA A 371 -6.36 15.64 19.84
C ALA A 371 -7.64 14.82 19.57
N PRO A 372 -8.82 15.42 19.27
CA PRO A 372 -10.03 14.66 18.89
C PRO A 372 -9.89 13.91 17.56
N GLU A 373 -9.17 14.46 16.56
CA GLU A 373 -8.91 13.77 15.30
C GLU A 373 -8.01 12.57 15.52
N LEU A 374 -6.95 12.69 16.35
CA LEU A 374 -6.10 11.55 16.73
C LEU A 374 -6.89 10.47 17.48
N ASP A 375 -7.81 10.86 18.37
CA ASP A 375 -8.68 9.93 19.08
C ASP A 375 -9.56 9.13 18.10
N LYS A 376 -10.09 9.80 17.07
CA LYS A 376 -10.86 9.15 16.01
C LYS A 376 -9.98 8.21 15.15
N ILE A 377 -8.79 8.68 14.73
CA ILE A 377 -7.84 7.88 13.93
C ILE A 377 -7.47 6.60 14.66
N LEU A 378 -7.13 6.71 15.94
CA LEU A 378 -6.66 5.61 16.77
C LEU A 378 -7.80 4.77 17.37
N TRP A 379 -9.08 5.11 17.13
CA TRP A 379 -10.22 4.41 17.74
C TRP A 379 -10.10 4.33 19.26
N THR A 380 -9.70 5.41 19.94
CA THR A 380 -9.43 5.39 21.40
C THR A 380 -10.64 4.96 22.22
N GLU A 381 -11.85 5.39 21.85
CA GLU A 381 -13.09 4.96 22.47
C GLU A 381 -13.34 3.45 22.27
N ALA A 382 -13.31 2.98 21.03
CA ALA A 382 -13.60 1.57 20.71
C ALA A 382 -12.57 0.61 21.30
N ASN A 383 -11.32 1.01 21.35
CA ASN A 383 -10.21 0.24 21.92
C ASN A 383 -10.01 0.50 23.43
N GLY A 384 -10.72 1.43 24.03
CA GLY A 384 -10.49 1.90 25.42
C GLY A 384 -10.60 0.82 26.49
N THR A 385 -11.34 -0.28 26.18
CA THR A 385 -11.45 -1.45 27.07
C THR A 385 -10.40 -2.53 26.76
N SER A 386 -9.59 -2.35 25.74
CA SER A 386 -8.51 -3.27 25.39
C SER A 386 -7.25 -2.99 26.19
N ALA A 387 -6.49 -4.04 26.46
CA ALA A 387 -5.30 -3.96 27.31
C ALA A 387 -4.26 -2.99 26.75
N ASN A 388 -3.64 -2.20 27.61
CA ASN A 388 -2.57 -1.25 27.31
C ASN A 388 -2.95 -0.13 26.32
N TYR A 389 -4.22 0.03 25.92
CA TYR A 389 -4.57 1.01 24.89
C TYR A 389 -4.50 2.46 25.38
N ARG A 390 -4.57 2.67 26.72
CA ARG A 390 -4.39 3.99 27.34
C ARG A 390 -3.01 4.63 27.10
N GLN A 391 -2.03 3.86 26.63
CA GLN A 391 -0.75 4.41 26.21
C GLN A 391 -0.89 5.42 25.06
N PHE A 392 -2.01 5.41 24.34
CA PHE A 392 -2.34 6.32 23.25
C PHE A 392 -3.29 7.46 23.65
N ASP A 393 -3.70 7.59 24.91
CA ASP A 393 -4.59 8.67 25.34
C ASP A 393 -3.92 10.06 25.18
N ALA A 394 -4.70 11.12 25.07
CA ALA A 394 -4.19 12.49 25.08
C ALA A 394 -3.49 12.80 26.42
N SER A 395 -2.48 13.67 26.40
CA SER A 395 -1.70 14.10 27.59
C SER A 395 -2.57 14.91 28.53
#